data_72c883041c99cd639260940e4d3ca3ea
#
_entry.id   72c883041c99cd639260940e4d3ca3ea
#
_cell.length_a   1.000
_cell.length_b   1.000
_cell.length_c   1.000
_cell.angle_alpha   90.00
_cell.angle_beta   90.00
_cell.angle_gamma   90.00
#
_symmetry.space_group_name_H-M   'P 1'
#
loop_
_entity.id
_entity.type
_entity.pdbx_description
1 polymer ?
#
loop_
_entity_poly.entity_id
_entity_poly.type
_entity_poly.pdbx_seq_one_letter_code
_entity_poly.pdbx_strand_id
1 'polypeptide(L)'
;MPLNVVIAGASGFLGSHLSDELRARDHTVVALVRRPAHSSHESTWDPYAGVYDRAVIEGADVVVNLAGAPTVGNPHSKKWARELRESRVTTTRVLARAIAESERRPAFLAGNAIAWYGDHGEQVVTEESESTGDSLLTRVSREWQDAAEPAADAGARLCLLRTPPVMDRRSAPLKQLQLVTRLGLAARLGDGSQRMAMVSLRDWVGAVAFLAEHETASGPFNICCPQTPTNAEFTSALARAVHRKALLAVPRFAIQAGAGDLAPEALGSINLRPAALEDLGYRFQDRTVGEVIRTGMA
;
A
#
# COMPACT_ATOMS: atom_id res chain seq x y z
N MET A 1 -17.19 11.77 15.05
CA MET A 1 -17.54 10.90 16.21
C MET A 1 -16.51 9.77 16.32
N PRO A 2 -16.22 9.22 17.51
CA PRO A 2 -15.39 8.04 17.62
C PRO A 2 -15.94 6.87 16.79
N LEU A 3 -15.07 6.19 16.07
CA LEU A 3 -15.40 5.04 15.22
C LEU A 3 -14.89 3.74 15.85
N ASN A 4 -15.60 2.63 15.60
CA ASN A 4 -15.11 1.28 15.85
C ASN A 4 -14.44 0.75 14.58
N VAL A 5 -13.12 0.65 14.58
CA VAL A 5 -12.32 0.25 13.42
C VAL A 5 -11.75 -1.14 13.63
N VAL A 6 -12.05 -2.06 12.72
CA VAL A 6 -11.50 -3.41 12.71
C VAL A 6 -10.36 -3.48 11.69
N ILE A 7 -9.16 -3.93 12.11
CA ILE A 7 -7.99 -3.95 11.25
C ILE A 7 -7.43 -5.37 11.11
N ALA A 8 -7.46 -5.92 9.90
CA ALA A 8 -6.67 -7.09 9.54
C ALA A 8 -5.26 -6.65 9.14
N GLY A 9 -4.23 -7.32 9.70
CA GLY A 9 -2.83 -6.92 9.50
C GLY A 9 -2.35 -5.81 10.44
N ALA A 10 -3.06 -5.55 11.55
CA ALA A 10 -2.73 -4.54 12.56
C ALA A 10 -1.31 -4.67 13.15
N SER A 11 -0.74 -5.88 13.20
CA SER A 11 0.64 -6.11 13.68
C SER A 11 1.72 -5.84 12.63
N GLY A 12 1.33 -5.61 11.38
CA GLY A 12 2.24 -5.26 10.29
C GLY A 12 2.75 -3.82 10.38
N PHE A 13 3.76 -3.48 9.55
CA PHE A 13 4.36 -2.14 9.55
C PHE A 13 3.33 -1.03 9.37
N LEU A 14 2.48 -1.09 8.36
CA LEU A 14 1.46 -0.06 8.11
C LEU A 14 0.31 -0.15 9.13
N GLY A 15 -0.13 -1.36 9.45
CA GLY A 15 -1.26 -1.58 10.35
C GLY A 15 -1.01 -1.11 11.79
N SER A 16 0.22 -1.28 12.31
CA SER A 16 0.55 -0.81 13.65
C SER A 16 0.52 0.72 13.74
N HIS A 17 1.11 1.42 12.76
CA HIS A 17 1.11 2.88 12.75
C HIS A 17 -0.29 3.47 12.50
N LEU A 18 -1.10 2.82 11.64
CA LEU A 18 -2.49 3.21 11.47
C LEU A 18 -3.30 3.00 12.75
N SER A 19 -3.08 1.88 13.45
CA SER A 19 -3.75 1.61 14.73
C SER A 19 -3.43 2.66 15.78
N ASP A 20 -2.16 3.08 15.86
CA ASP A 20 -1.72 4.12 16.80
C ASP A 20 -2.33 5.47 16.46
N GLU A 21 -2.36 5.86 15.18
CA GLU A 21 -2.97 7.10 14.70
C GLU A 21 -4.48 7.14 14.98
N LEU A 22 -5.20 6.06 14.67
CA LEU A 22 -6.64 5.98 14.92
C LEU A 22 -6.97 6.09 16.42
N ARG A 23 -6.19 5.43 17.27
CA ARG A 23 -6.34 5.56 18.72
C ARG A 23 -6.01 6.99 19.21
N ALA A 24 -5.00 7.65 18.63
CA ALA A 24 -4.68 9.03 18.94
C ALA A 24 -5.78 10.02 18.51
N ARG A 25 -6.68 9.61 17.62
CA ARG A 25 -7.90 10.32 17.21
C ARG A 25 -9.15 9.86 17.98
N ASP A 26 -8.99 9.19 19.11
CA ASP A 26 -10.06 8.68 19.97
C ASP A 26 -10.96 7.60 19.33
N HIS A 27 -10.47 6.88 18.29
CA HIS A 27 -11.18 5.73 17.73
C HIS A 27 -10.87 4.45 18.51
N THR A 28 -11.85 3.55 18.57
CA THR A 28 -11.64 2.19 19.07
C THR A 28 -11.09 1.30 17.95
N VAL A 29 -9.97 0.62 18.21
CA VAL A 29 -9.34 -0.28 17.22
C VAL A 29 -9.34 -1.71 17.73
N VAL A 30 -9.95 -2.62 16.96
CA VAL A 30 -9.92 -4.08 17.17
C VAL A 30 -9.02 -4.72 16.09
N ALA A 31 -7.98 -5.41 16.53
CA ALA A 31 -7.06 -6.13 15.64
C ALA A 31 -7.53 -7.54 15.34
N LEU A 32 -7.66 -7.93 14.07
CA LEU A 32 -7.84 -9.33 13.69
C LEU A 32 -6.51 -10.06 13.74
N VAL A 33 -6.41 -11.09 14.60
CA VAL A 33 -5.20 -11.85 14.86
C VAL A 33 -5.38 -13.33 14.52
N ARG A 34 -4.34 -13.97 13.94
CA ARG A 34 -4.36 -15.40 13.58
C ARG A 34 -3.99 -16.34 14.73
N ARG A 35 -3.83 -15.83 15.91
CA ARG A 35 -3.62 -16.53 17.18
C ARG A 35 -4.81 -16.29 18.10
N PRO A 36 -4.94 -16.98 19.22
CA PRO A 36 -5.93 -16.63 20.24
C PRO A 36 -5.82 -15.15 20.63
N ALA A 37 -6.96 -14.48 20.78
CA ALA A 37 -7.02 -13.10 21.25
C ALA A 37 -6.61 -13.04 22.74
N HIS A 38 -5.83 -12.02 23.10
CA HIS A 38 -5.34 -11.81 24.46
C HIS A 38 -5.99 -10.61 25.15
N SER A 39 -6.83 -9.86 24.45
CA SER A 39 -7.52 -8.68 25.00
C SER A 39 -8.83 -8.41 24.26
N SER A 40 -9.66 -7.53 24.79
CA SER A 40 -10.87 -7.02 24.12
C SER A 40 -10.60 -6.20 22.87
N HIS A 41 -9.34 -5.78 22.64
CA HIS A 41 -8.90 -5.08 21.43
C HIS A 41 -8.38 -6.02 20.35
N GLU A 42 -8.59 -7.32 20.51
CA GLU A 42 -8.21 -8.34 19.54
C GLU A 42 -9.38 -9.29 19.29
N SER A 43 -9.48 -9.80 18.07
CA SER A 43 -10.39 -10.87 17.70
C SER A 43 -9.66 -11.92 16.88
N THR A 44 -9.84 -13.19 17.23
CA THR A 44 -9.23 -14.31 16.51
C THR A 44 -9.94 -14.52 15.18
N TRP A 45 -9.15 -14.68 14.11
CA TRP A 45 -9.67 -15.06 12.81
C TRP A 45 -8.72 -16.02 12.08
N ASP A 46 -9.28 -16.83 11.19
CA ASP A 46 -8.53 -17.63 10.21
C ASP A 46 -9.12 -17.39 8.82
N PRO A 47 -8.50 -16.51 8.01
CA PRO A 47 -9.00 -16.20 6.67
C PRO A 47 -8.92 -17.38 5.71
N TYR A 48 -8.05 -18.36 5.96
CA TYR A 48 -7.91 -19.54 5.10
C TYR A 48 -8.97 -20.60 5.39
N ALA A 49 -9.48 -20.65 6.63
CA ALA A 49 -10.63 -21.47 7.00
C ALA A 49 -11.96 -20.70 6.90
N GLY A 50 -11.94 -19.40 6.59
CA GLY A 50 -13.14 -18.55 6.56
C GLY A 50 -13.75 -18.32 7.94
N VAL A 51 -12.95 -18.42 9.01
CA VAL A 51 -13.41 -18.28 10.40
C VAL A 51 -13.14 -16.86 10.91
N TYR A 52 -14.15 -16.20 11.41
CA TYR A 52 -14.07 -14.88 12.05
C TYR A 52 -15.23 -14.72 13.04
N ASP A 53 -15.09 -13.78 13.97
CA ASP A 53 -16.18 -13.40 14.87
C ASP A 53 -17.13 -12.42 14.16
N ARG A 54 -18.35 -12.87 13.88
CA ARG A 54 -19.38 -12.09 13.20
C ARG A 54 -19.74 -10.84 13.98
N ALA A 55 -19.82 -10.91 15.31
CA ALA A 55 -20.19 -9.76 16.13
C ALA A 55 -19.18 -8.61 16.06
N VAL A 56 -17.91 -8.93 15.81
CA VAL A 56 -16.85 -7.91 15.62
C VAL A 56 -17.07 -7.15 14.33
N ILE A 57 -17.47 -7.82 13.25
CA ILE A 57 -17.77 -7.15 11.96
C ILE A 57 -19.07 -6.35 12.06
N GLU A 58 -20.11 -6.91 12.69
CA GLU A 58 -21.39 -6.22 12.94
C GLU A 58 -21.23 -4.97 13.81
N GLY A 59 -20.30 -4.98 14.76
CA GLY A 59 -20.02 -3.84 15.65
C GLY A 59 -19.10 -2.77 15.02
N ALA A 60 -18.53 -3.03 13.84
CA ALA A 60 -17.60 -2.10 13.19
C ALA A 60 -18.35 -0.98 12.45
N ASP A 61 -17.72 0.20 12.41
CA ASP A 61 -18.06 1.29 11.49
C ASP A 61 -17.17 1.23 10.24
N VAL A 62 -15.93 0.79 10.42
CA VAL A 62 -14.93 0.66 9.35
C VAL A 62 -14.14 -0.65 9.53
N VAL A 63 -13.94 -1.38 8.44
CA VAL A 63 -13.03 -2.53 8.35
C VAL A 63 -11.87 -2.17 7.42
N VAL A 64 -10.64 -2.33 7.90
CA VAL A 64 -9.42 -2.07 7.14
C VAL A 64 -8.68 -3.38 6.90
N ASN A 65 -8.38 -3.71 5.64
CA ASN A 65 -7.58 -4.89 5.32
C ASN A 65 -6.19 -4.50 4.82
N LEU A 66 -5.20 -4.73 5.65
CA LEU A 66 -3.77 -4.60 5.34
C LEU A 66 -3.04 -5.95 5.47
N ALA A 67 -3.79 -7.04 5.61
CA ALA A 67 -3.22 -8.37 5.73
C ALA A 67 -2.65 -8.85 4.39
N GLY A 68 -1.41 -9.33 4.42
CA GLY A 68 -0.74 -9.87 3.26
C GLY A 68 0.68 -10.33 3.59
N ALA A 69 1.19 -11.30 2.84
CA ALA A 69 2.59 -11.73 2.93
C ALA A 69 3.53 -10.58 2.49
N PRO A 70 4.76 -10.53 3.03
CA PRO A 70 5.75 -9.54 2.62
C PRO A 70 5.98 -9.55 1.10
N THR A 71 6.06 -8.34 0.50
CA THR A 71 6.34 -8.17 -0.93
C THR A 71 7.81 -8.48 -1.26
N VAL A 72 8.69 -8.38 -0.24
CA VAL A 72 10.10 -8.72 -0.38
C VAL A 72 10.26 -10.23 -0.27
N GLY A 73 10.81 -10.86 -1.33
CA GLY A 73 11.02 -12.30 -1.41
C GLY A 73 11.87 -12.66 -2.62
N ASN A 74 11.93 -13.94 -2.97
CA ASN A 74 12.65 -14.38 -4.15
C ASN A 74 11.77 -14.21 -5.41
N PRO A 75 12.08 -13.25 -6.31
CA PRO A 75 11.26 -12.96 -7.50
C PRO A 75 11.26 -14.07 -8.55
N HIS A 76 12.13 -15.08 -8.40
CA HIS A 76 12.16 -16.27 -9.25
C HIS A 76 11.39 -17.47 -8.66
N SER A 77 10.74 -17.29 -7.50
CA SER A 77 10.03 -18.37 -6.78
C SER A 77 8.52 -18.36 -7.07
N LYS A 78 8.04 -19.39 -7.78
CA LYS A 78 6.60 -19.62 -7.97
C LYS A 78 5.84 -19.79 -6.65
N LYS A 79 6.51 -20.34 -5.62
CA LYS A 79 5.92 -20.46 -4.27
C LYS A 79 5.68 -19.07 -3.67
N TRP A 80 6.68 -18.20 -3.72
CA TRP A 80 6.55 -16.83 -3.24
C TRP A 80 5.44 -16.06 -3.99
N ALA A 81 5.41 -16.14 -5.32
CA ALA A 81 4.38 -15.48 -6.13
C ALA A 81 2.96 -15.94 -5.75
N ARG A 82 2.78 -17.25 -5.52
CA ARG A 82 1.51 -17.81 -5.05
C ARG A 82 1.13 -17.31 -3.66
N GLU A 83 2.04 -17.38 -2.69
CA GLU A 83 1.80 -16.89 -1.33
C GLU A 83 1.49 -15.40 -1.31
N LEU A 84 2.18 -14.60 -2.13
CA LEU A 84 1.92 -13.17 -2.29
C LEU A 84 0.49 -12.91 -2.76
N ARG A 85 0.02 -13.64 -3.76
CA ARG A 85 -1.33 -13.56 -4.32
C ARG A 85 -2.38 -14.06 -3.31
N GLU A 86 -2.23 -15.28 -2.83
CA GLU A 86 -3.20 -15.94 -1.95
C GLU A 86 -3.44 -15.16 -0.66
N SER A 87 -2.36 -14.64 -0.06
CA SER A 87 -2.48 -13.88 1.20
C SER A 87 -3.31 -12.60 1.05
N ARG A 88 -3.32 -11.97 -0.13
CA ARG A 88 -4.09 -10.76 -0.41
C ARG A 88 -5.51 -11.06 -0.83
N VAL A 89 -5.66 -11.89 -1.84
CA VAL A 89 -6.98 -12.24 -2.41
C VAL A 89 -7.87 -12.94 -1.39
N THR A 90 -7.32 -13.89 -0.63
CA THR A 90 -8.10 -14.66 0.35
C THR A 90 -8.55 -13.79 1.52
N THR A 91 -7.65 -13.02 2.13
CA THR A 91 -8.00 -12.15 3.26
C THR A 91 -9.03 -11.09 2.88
N THR A 92 -8.88 -10.49 1.70
CA THR A 92 -9.83 -9.50 1.19
C THR A 92 -11.19 -10.11 0.91
N ARG A 93 -11.24 -11.26 0.24
CA ARG A 93 -12.49 -11.94 -0.08
C ARG A 93 -13.28 -12.35 1.16
N VAL A 94 -12.61 -12.84 2.19
CA VAL A 94 -13.26 -13.23 3.45
C VAL A 94 -13.89 -12.00 4.12
N LEU A 95 -13.16 -10.89 4.22
CA LEU A 95 -13.69 -9.68 4.83
C LEU A 95 -14.79 -9.03 3.98
N ALA A 96 -14.64 -9.01 2.65
CA ALA A 96 -15.67 -8.48 1.75
C ALA A 96 -16.99 -9.24 1.88
N ARG A 97 -16.93 -10.57 1.98
CA ARG A 97 -18.12 -11.41 2.24
C ARG A 97 -18.69 -11.17 3.63
N ALA A 98 -17.85 -11.11 4.67
CA ALA A 98 -18.29 -10.81 6.01
C ALA A 98 -19.05 -9.48 6.11
N ILE A 99 -18.56 -8.46 5.40
CA ILE A 99 -19.19 -7.14 5.29
C ILE A 99 -20.51 -7.24 4.51
N ALA A 100 -20.52 -7.95 3.39
CA ALA A 100 -21.72 -8.15 2.57
C ALA A 100 -22.86 -8.87 3.33
N GLU A 101 -22.50 -9.80 4.22
CA GLU A 101 -23.43 -10.54 5.06
C GLU A 101 -23.86 -9.78 6.33
N SER A 102 -23.16 -8.69 6.68
CA SER A 102 -23.46 -7.84 7.82
C SER A 102 -24.67 -6.94 7.55
N GLU A 103 -25.56 -6.80 8.52
CA GLU A 103 -26.70 -5.87 8.43
C GLU A 103 -26.23 -4.40 8.38
N ARG A 104 -25.16 -4.06 9.12
CA ARG A 104 -24.62 -2.69 9.20
C ARG A 104 -23.78 -2.30 7.99
N ARG A 105 -23.22 -3.26 7.28
CA ARG A 105 -22.35 -3.03 6.11
C ARG A 105 -21.28 -1.96 6.37
N PRO A 106 -20.35 -2.21 7.31
CA PRO A 106 -19.30 -1.25 7.65
C PRO A 106 -18.51 -0.85 6.40
N ALA A 107 -17.96 0.36 6.40
CA ALA A 107 -17.10 0.81 5.34
C ALA A 107 -15.89 -0.10 5.19
N PHE A 108 -15.50 -0.44 3.96
CA PHE A 108 -14.37 -1.31 3.67
C PHE A 108 -13.21 -0.51 3.06
N LEU A 109 -12.11 -0.37 3.79
CA LEU A 109 -10.85 0.16 3.30
C LEU A 109 -9.94 -1.02 2.93
N ALA A 110 -9.96 -1.39 1.66
CA ALA A 110 -9.23 -2.55 1.15
C ALA A 110 -7.86 -2.14 0.62
N GLY A 111 -6.80 -2.73 1.17
CA GLY A 111 -5.45 -2.57 0.65
C GLY A 111 -5.37 -2.95 -0.82
N ASN A 112 -4.56 -2.20 -1.59
CA ASN A 112 -4.20 -2.48 -2.98
C ASN A 112 -2.83 -1.86 -3.28
N ALA A 113 -2.34 -2.00 -4.50
CA ALA A 113 -1.05 -1.46 -4.92
C ALA A 113 -1.17 -0.67 -6.22
N ILE A 114 -0.29 0.30 -6.41
CA ILE A 114 -0.17 1.06 -7.67
C ILE A 114 0.23 0.18 -8.86
N ALA A 115 0.76 -1.01 -8.61
CA ALA A 115 1.04 -2.00 -9.64
C ALA A 115 -0.22 -2.39 -10.45
N TRP A 116 -1.42 -2.10 -9.92
CA TRP A 116 -2.68 -2.24 -10.64
C TRP A 116 -2.66 -1.51 -11.99
N TYR A 117 -2.01 -0.35 -12.05
CA TYR A 117 -1.95 0.45 -13.28
C TYR A 117 -1.08 -0.19 -14.37
N GLY A 118 0.06 -0.83 -13.98
CA GLY A 118 1.09 -1.24 -14.92
C GLY A 118 1.96 -0.07 -15.40
N ASP A 119 2.64 -0.24 -16.54
CA ASP A 119 3.53 0.77 -17.11
C ASP A 119 2.75 1.75 -18.01
N HIS A 120 2.80 3.03 -17.69
CA HIS A 120 2.16 4.12 -18.44
C HIS A 120 3.16 5.09 -19.09
N GLY A 121 4.46 4.79 -19.04
CA GLY A 121 5.50 5.68 -19.57
C GLY A 121 5.45 7.05 -18.88
N GLU A 122 5.41 8.12 -19.67
CA GLU A 122 5.37 9.50 -19.19
C GLU A 122 3.94 10.03 -18.91
N GLN A 123 2.90 9.27 -19.25
CA GLN A 123 1.52 9.71 -19.07
C GLN A 123 1.21 9.91 -17.58
N VAL A 124 0.46 10.98 -17.29
CA VAL A 124 -0.06 11.20 -15.94
C VAL A 124 -1.14 10.16 -15.65
N VAL A 125 -1.01 9.49 -14.51
CA VAL A 125 -1.90 8.43 -14.05
C VAL A 125 -2.69 8.95 -12.85
N THR A 126 -4.01 8.89 -12.95
CA THR A 126 -4.96 9.20 -11.86
C THR A 126 -5.80 7.96 -11.53
N GLU A 127 -6.71 8.10 -10.59
CA GLU A 127 -7.64 7.03 -10.22
C GLU A 127 -8.56 6.60 -11.37
N GLU A 128 -8.81 7.47 -12.36
CA GLU A 128 -9.61 7.22 -13.55
C GLU A 128 -8.85 6.48 -14.67
N SER A 129 -7.51 6.37 -14.55
CA SER A 129 -6.69 5.69 -15.54
C SER A 129 -6.93 4.19 -15.54
N GLU A 130 -6.90 3.59 -16.73
CA GLU A 130 -7.07 2.15 -16.92
C GLU A 130 -5.85 1.36 -16.43
N SER A 131 -6.05 0.07 -16.19
CA SER A 131 -4.97 -0.86 -15.88
C SER A 131 -4.39 -1.44 -17.17
N THR A 132 -3.07 -1.39 -17.33
CA THR A 132 -2.35 -1.86 -18.53
C THR A 132 -1.34 -2.95 -18.19
N GLY A 133 -0.86 -3.66 -19.22
CA GLY A 133 0.14 -4.71 -19.04
C GLY A 133 -0.37 -5.94 -18.29
N ASP A 134 0.56 -6.87 -18.03
CA ASP A 134 0.22 -8.19 -17.44
C ASP A 134 1.38 -8.72 -16.58
N SER A 135 2.07 -7.83 -15.84
CA SER A 135 3.10 -8.23 -14.90
C SER A 135 2.52 -9.04 -13.73
N LEU A 136 3.36 -9.75 -12.99
CA LEU A 136 2.92 -10.51 -11.82
C LEU A 136 2.14 -9.61 -10.84
N LEU A 137 2.70 -8.45 -10.49
CA LEU A 137 2.05 -7.58 -9.50
C LEU A 137 0.81 -6.88 -10.06
N THR A 138 0.76 -6.59 -11.37
CA THR A 138 -0.43 -6.05 -12.03
C THR A 138 -1.60 -7.04 -11.93
N ARG A 139 -1.37 -8.30 -12.30
CA ARG A 139 -2.40 -9.36 -12.18
C ARG A 139 -2.85 -9.55 -10.73
N VAL A 140 -1.90 -9.65 -9.80
CA VAL A 140 -2.22 -9.80 -8.38
C VAL A 140 -3.05 -8.62 -7.86
N SER A 141 -2.73 -7.40 -8.27
CA SER A 141 -3.45 -6.19 -7.82
C SER A 141 -4.86 -6.12 -8.38
N ARG A 142 -5.09 -6.59 -9.61
CA ARG A 142 -6.44 -6.72 -10.19
C ARG A 142 -7.28 -7.72 -9.41
N GLU A 143 -6.78 -8.94 -9.25
CA GLU A 143 -7.47 -9.99 -8.49
C GLU A 143 -7.70 -9.60 -7.01
N TRP A 144 -6.79 -8.81 -6.46
CA TRP A 144 -6.94 -8.27 -5.10
C TRP A 144 -8.08 -7.25 -5.03
N GLN A 145 -8.19 -6.38 -6.01
CA GLN A 145 -9.29 -5.43 -6.13
C GLN A 145 -10.63 -6.16 -6.29
N ASP A 146 -10.71 -7.10 -7.27
CA ASP A 146 -11.92 -7.88 -7.55
C ASP A 146 -12.41 -8.65 -6.30
N ALA A 147 -11.50 -9.06 -5.44
CA ALA A 147 -11.84 -9.75 -4.19
C ALA A 147 -12.57 -8.84 -3.17
N ALA A 148 -12.52 -7.52 -3.33
CA ALA A 148 -13.22 -6.57 -2.47
C ALA A 148 -14.64 -6.23 -2.96
N GLU A 149 -14.95 -6.50 -4.24
CA GLU A 149 -16.23 -6.13 -4.89
C GLU A 149 -17.48 -6.63 -4.16
N PRO A 150 -17.51 -7.86 -3.59
CA PRO A 150 -18.71 -8.32 -2.88
C PRO A 150 -19.21 -7.38 -1.77
N ALA A 151 -18.32 -6.62 -1.14
CA ALA A 151 -18.73 -5.62 -0.15
C ALA A 151 -19.44 -4.43 -0.81
N ALA A 152 -18.91 -3.94 -1.94
CA ALA A 152 -19.53 -2.85 -2.71
C ALA A 152 -20.87 -3.26 -3.33
N ASP A 153 -20.96 -4.47 -3.91
CA ASP A 153 -22.19 -5.04 -4.49
C ASP A 153 -23.31 -5.13 -3.44
N ALA A 154 -22.96 -5.38 -2.19
CA ALA A 154 -23.90 -5.39 -1.07
C ALA A 154 -24.28 -3.98 -0.58
N GLY A 155 -23.67 -2.92 -1.12
CA GLY A 155 -23.92 -1.52 -0.77
C GLY A 155 -23.03 -0.97 0.34
N ALA A 156 -21.94 -1.65 0.73
CA ALA A 156 -20.95 -1.07 1.63
C ALA A 156 -20.10 -0.02 0.91
N ARG A 157 -19.67 1.00 1.63
CA ARG A 157 -18.71 1.98 1.14
C ARG A 157 -17.34 1.32 0.98
N LEU A 158 -16.81 1.26 -0.25
CA LEU A 158 -15.52 0.65 -0.55
C LEU A 158 -14.48 1.71 -0.93
N CYS A 159 -13.34 1.74 -0.24
CA CYS A 159 -12.16 2.50 -0.60
C CYS A 159 -11.01 1.54 -0.95
N LEU A 160 -10.48 1.64 -2.16
CA LEU A 160 -9.34 0.84 -2.63
C LEU A 160 -8.05 1.64 -2.42
N LEU A 161 -7.20 1.20 -1.50
CA LEU A 161 -6.00 1.92 -1.06
C LEU A 161 -4.82 1.58 -1.99
N ARG A 162 -4.71 2.22 -3.17
CA ARG A 162 -3.61 2.01 -4.13
C ARG A 162 -2.32 2.61 -3.57
N THR A 163 -1.54 1.77 -2.92
CA THR A 163 -0.36 2.14 -2.14
C THR A 163 0.92 1.95 -2.96
N PRO A 164 1.75 3.00 -3.15
CA PRO A 164 3.11 2.87 -3.65
C PRO A 164 4.08 2.43 -2.54
N PRO A 165 5.39 2.26 -2.82
CA PRO A 165 6.38 2.06 -1.77
C PRO A 165 6.33 3.17 -0.71
N VAL A 166 6.13 2.77 0.55
CA VAL A 166 6.09 3.68 1.70
C VAL A 166 7.51 3.90 2.21
N MET A 167 7.95 5.16 2.20
CA MET A 167 9.31 5.56 2.57
C MET A 167 9.40 5.89 4.05
N ASP A 168 10.01 4.99 4.80
CA ASP A 168 10.36 5.13 6.22
C ASP A 168 11.58 4.27 6.51
N ARG A 169 12.48 4.72 7.40
CA ARG A 169 13.71 4.00 7.76
C ARG A 169 13.48 2.59 8.32
N ARG A 170 12.28 2.30 8.82
CA ARG A 170 11.85 0.99 9.32
C ARG A 170 11.24 0.13 8.21
N SER A 171 10.81 0.75 7.10
CA SER A 171 10.26 0.03 5.94
C SER A 171 11.37 -0.71 5.17
N ALA A 172 11.06 -1.90 4.68
CA ALA A 172 12.03 -2.70 3.93
C ALA A 172 12.61 -1.96 2.70
N PRO A 173 11.81 -1.26 1.87
CA PRO A 173 12.33 -0.56 0.69
C PRO A 173 13.39 0.49 1.04
N LEU A 174 13.08 1.43 1.94
CA LEU A 174 14.00 2.52 2.24
C LEU A 174 15.22 2.03 3.02
N LYS A 175 15.04 1.08 3.96
CA LYS A 175 16.14 0.51 4.75
C LYS A 175 17.22 -0.12 3.86
N GLN A 176 16.81 -0.90 2.87
CA GLN A 176 17.74 -1.56 1.93
C GLN A 176 18.44 -0.53 1.02
N LEU A 177 17.68 0.40 0.44
CA LEU A 177 18.22 1.45 -0.42
C LEU A 177 19.16 2.38 0.34
N GLN A 178 18.85 2.72 1.59
CA GLN A 178 19.71 3.53 2.45
C GLN A 178 21.06 2.85 2.73
N LEU A 179 21.05 1.54 3.03
CA LEU A 179 22.27 0.76 3.27
C LEU A 179 23.17 0.76 2.04
N VAL A 180 22.64 0.41 0.87
CA VAL A 180 23.36 0.38 -0.40
C VAL A 180 23.92 1.77 -0.75
N THR A 181 23.12 2.82 -0.53
CA THR A 181 23.53 4.20 -0.79
C THR A 181 24.65 4.67 0.13
N ARG A 182 24.61 4.33 1.43
CA ARG A 182 25.68 4.63 2.41
C ARG A 182 27.01 3.98 2.03
N LEU A 183 26.97 2.81 1.41
CA LEU A 183 28.15 2.11 0.89
C LEU A 183 28.69 2.73 -0.41
N GLY A 184 28.07 3.81 -0.91
CA GLY A 184 28.51 4.47 -2.15
C GLY A 184 28.02 3.77 -3.43
N LEU A 185 27.10 2.82 -3.31
CA LEU A 185 26.56 2.02 -4.40
C LEU A 185 25.21 2.55 -4.91
N ALA A 186 24.90 3.82 -4.63
CA ALA A 186 23.70 4.47 -5.17
C ALA A 186 23.74 4.47 -6.69
N ALA A 187 22.82 3.76 -7.32
CA ALA A 187 22.75 3.60 -8.75
C ALA A 187 21.34 3.88 -9.27
N ARG A 188 21.24 4.66 -10.35
CA ARG A 188 19.98 4.76 -11.10
C ARG A 188 19.73 3.48 -11.88
N LEU A 189 18.47 3.16 -12.09
CA LEU A 189 18.05 1.99 -12.85
C LEU A 189 17.87 2.38 -14.33
N GLY A 190 18.62 1.75 -15.23
CA GLY A 190 18.63 2.14 -16.64
C GLY A 190 19.17 3.57 -16.84
N ASP A 191 18.45 4.37 -17.60
CA ASP A 191 18.70 5.80 -17.78
C ASP A 191 18.13 6.66 -16.63
N GLY A 192 17.27 6.07 -15.79
CA GLY A 192 16.67 6.72 -14.63
C GLY A 192 15.50 7.66 -14.98
N SER A 193 14.95 7.61 -16.19
CA SER A 193 13.83 8.45 -16.61
C SER A 193 12.48 7.99 -16.07
N GLN A 194 12.34 6.70 -15.75
CA GLN A 194 11.07 6.14 -15.26
C GLN A 194 10.57 6.83 -14.00
N ARG A 195 9.27 7.09 -13.96
CA ARG A 195 8.58 7.71 -12.83
C ARG A 195 8.36 6.72 -11.68
N MET A 196 8.72 7.11 -10.47
CA MET A 196 8.64 6.30 -9.26
C MET A 196 7.70 6.93 -8.23
N ALA A 197 6.47 6.49 -8.20
CA ALA A 197 5.54 6.92 -7.17
C ALA A 197 5.97 6.39 -5.80
N MET A 198 5.80 7.23 -4.76
CA MET A 198 6.11 6.92 -3.37
C MET A 198 5.28 7.76 -2.42
N VAL A 199 5.32 7.43 -1.14
CA VAL A 199 4.66 8.21 -0.09
C VAL A 199 5.46 8.12 1.20
N SER A 200 5.40 9.13 2.06
CA SER A 200 5.91 9.03 3.43
C SER A 200 4.93 8.25 4.30
N LEU A 201 5.44 7.63 5.38
CA LEU A 201 4.58 6.91 6.32
C LEU A 201 3.52 7.82 6.94
N ARG A 202 3.87 9.05 7.32
CA ARG A 202 2.93 9.99 7.94
C ARG A 202 1.77 10.35 7.01
N ASP A 203 2.05 10.60 5.73
CA ASP A 203 1.01 10.91 4.75
C ASP A 203 0.17 9.68 4.41
N TRP A 204 0.79 8.49 4.35
CA TRP A 204 0.04 7.26 4.16
C TRP A 204 -0.95 7.01 5.31
N VAL A 205 -0.48 7.11 6.54
CA VAL A 205 -1.30 6.91 7.75
C VAL A 205 -2.39 7.98 7.84
N GLY A 206 -2.02 9.26 7.62
CA GLY A 206 -2.97 10.39 7.63
C GLY A 206 -4.06 10.26 6.58
N ALA A 207 -3.72 9.84 5.35
CA ALA A 207 -4.67 9.65 4.26
C ALA A 207 -5.64 8.49 4.56
N VAL A 208 -5.14 7.35 5.08
CA VAL A 208 -6.02 6.22 5.42
C VAL A 208 -6.94 6.55 6.59
N ALA A 209 -6.45 7.25 7.63
CA ALA A 209 -7.30 7.73 8.72
C ALA A 209 -8.35 8.73 8.22
N PHE A 210 -7.96 9.67 7.34
CA PHE A 210 -8.90 10.59 6.69
C PHE A 210 -10.00 9.86 5.92
N LEU A 211 -9.65 8.83 5.14
CA LEU A 211 -10.63 8.02 4.42
C LEU A 211 -11.54 7.20 5.34
N ALA A 212 -11.04 6.76 6.50
CA ALA A 212 -11.85 6.09 7.49
C ALA A 212 -12.93 7.02 8.07
N GLU A 213 -12.56 8.28 8.35
CA GLU A 213 -13.44 9.32 8.92
C GLU A 213 -14.38 9.96 7.88
N HIS A 214 -14.09 9.84 6.57
CA HIS A 214 -14.83 10.50 5.50
C HIS A 214 -16.01 9.65 5.02
N GLU A 215 -17.22 10.05 5.38
CA GLU A 215 -18.43 9.23 5.17
C GLU A 215 -18.79 8.95 3.71
N THR A 216 -18.41 9.83 2.78
CA THR A 216 -18.79 9.73 1.36
C THR A 216 -17.65 9.29 0.44
N ALA A 217 -16.40 9.15 0.96
CA ALA A 217 -15.27 8.70 0.17
C ALA A 217 -15.46 7.26 -0.31
N SER A 218 -15.43 7.03 -1.63
CA SER A 218 -15.62 5.71 -2.25
C SER A 218 -14.83 5.59 -3.54
N GLY A 219 -14.44 4.38 -3.91
CA GLY A 219 -13.65 4.10 -5.10
C GLY A 219 -12.14 3.95 -4.84
N PRO A 220 -11.32 3.99 -5.88
CA PRO A 220 -9.87 3.91 -5.76
C PRO A 220 -9.26 5.23 -5.26
N PHE A 221 -8.18 5.12 -4.47
CA PHE A 221 -7.41 6.25 -3.96
C PHE A 221 -5.91 6.00 -4.13
N ASN A 222 -5.23 6.85 -4.87
CA ASN A 222 -3.79 6.86 -5.01
C ASN A 222 -3.16 7.54 -3.79
N ILE A 223 -2.58 6.75 -2.88
CA ILE A 223 -1.96 7.29 -1.67
C ILE A 223 -0.49 7.60 -1.96
N CYS A 224 -0.22 8.60 -2.77
CA CYS A 224 1.15 8.94 -3.21
C CYS A 224 1.47 10.42 -2.98
N CYS A 225 2.76 10.76 -2.90
CA CYS A 225 3.13 12.18 -2.88
C CYS A 225 2.73 12.85 -4.20
N PRO A 226 2.28 14.13 -4.16
CA PRO A 226 1.75 14.84 -5.34
C PRO A 226 2.72 15.00 -6.49
N GLN A 227 4.02 15.07 -6.22
CA GLN A 227 5.06 15.19 -7.25
C GLN A 227 5.82 13.87 -7.38
N THR A 228 5.43 13.06 -8.37
CA THR A 228 6.12 11.80 -8.65
C THR A 228 7.48 12.06 -9.29
N PRO A 229 8.60 11.72 -8.63
CA PRO A 229 9.95 11.91 -9.17
C PRO A 229 10.28 10.87 -10.24
N THR A 230 11.32 11.14 -11.01
CA THR A 230 12.04 10.11 -11.78
C THR A 230 12.92 9.26 -10.86
N ASN A 231 13.33 8.09 -11.32
CA ASN A 231 14.29 7.24 -10.60
C ASN A 231 15.63 7.98 -10.37
N ALA A 232 16.09 8.78 -11.34
CA ALA A 232 17.30 9.57 -11.21
C ALA A 232 17.16 10.65 -10.12
N GLU A 233 16.01 11.34 -10.04
CA GLU A 233 15.73 12.34 -8.99
C GLU A 233 15.66 11.69 -7.61
N PHE A 234 14.96 10.55 -7.48
CA PHE A 234 14.90 9.79 -6.24
C PHE A 234 16.29 9.34 -5.78
N THR A 235 17.07 8.70 -6.68
CA THR A 235 18.41 8.19 -6.36
C THR A 235 19.35 9.33 -5.93
N SER A 236 19.27 10.48 -6.61
CA SER A 236 20.04 11.67 -6.26
C SER A 236 19.61 12.28 -4.93
N ALA A 237 18.30 12.34 -4.64
CA ALA A 237 17.78 12.84 -3.38
C ALA A 237 18.19 11.96 -2.19
N LEU A 238 18.09 10.63 -2.34
CA LEU A 238 18.52 9.69 -1.33
C LEU A 238 20.03 9.74 -1.07
N ALA A 239 20.84 9.85 -2.14
CA ALA A 239 22.28 9.98 -2.02
C ALA A 239 22.67 11.26 -1.26
N ARG A 240 22.05 12.40 -1.59
CA ARG A 240 22.26 13.68 -0.86
C ARG A 240 21.90 13.54 0.63
N ALA A 241 20.80 12.88 0.94
CA ALA A 241 20.33 12.70 2.33
C ALA A 241 21.30 11.87 3.20
N VAL A 242 22.15 11.04 2.59
CA VAL A 242 23.21 10.27 3.29
C VAL A 242 24.63 10.81 3.00
N HIS A 243 24.75 12.03 2.47
CA HIS A 243 26.02 12.66 2.12
C HIS A 243 26.87 11.84 1.13
N ARG A 244 26.23 11.29 0.10
CA ARG A 244 26.85 10.54 -0.99
C ARG A 244 26.48 11.12 -2.34
N LYS A 245 27.14 10.64 -3.41
CA LYS A 245 26.82 10.95 -4.80
C LYS A 245 26.22 9.72 -5.48
N ALA A 246 25.26 9.93 -6.37
CA ALA A 246 24.67 8.88 -7.20
C ALA A 246 25.32 8.93 -8.59
N LEU A 247 26.43 8.24 -8.77
CA LEU A 247 27.23 8.26 -10.01
C LEU A 247 27.05 6.97 -10.84
N LEU A 248 26.49 5.93 -10.24
CA LEU A 248 26.36 4.63 -10.88
C LEU A 248 25.05 4.51 -11.64
N ALA A 249 25.02 3.58 -12.61
CA ALA A 249 23.82 3.13 -13.30
C ALA A 249 23.84 1.61 -13.43
N VAL A 250 22.68 0.97 -13.18
CA VAL A 250 22.49 -0.45 -13.41
C VAL A 250 21.83 -0.61 -14.78
N PRO A 251 22.47 -1.29 -15.75
CA PRO A 251 21.90 -1.48 -17.09
C PRO A 251 20.57 -2.26 -17.02
N ARG A 252 19.62 -1.96 -17.91
CA ARG A 252 18.30 -2.62 -17.97
C ARG A 252 18.40 -4.17 -18.03
N PHE A 253 19.33 -4.72 -18.79
CA PHE A 253 19.50 -6.16 -18.90
C PHE A 253 19.89 -6.84 -17.57
N ALA A 254 20.71 -6.14 -16.76
CA ALA A 254 21.11 -6.65 -15.45
C ALA A 254 19.93 -6.61 -14.44
N ILE A 255 19.05 -5.60 -14.56
CA ILE A 255 17.82 -5.53 -13.76
C ILE A 255 16.87 -6.66 -14.17
N GLN A 256 16.67 -6.88 -15.47
CA GLN A 256 15.83 -7.96 -15.99
C GLN A 256 16.32 -9.35 -15.51
N ALA A 257 17.62 -9.59 -15.53
CA ALA A 257 18.18 -10.84 -15.06
C ALA A 257 18.08 -11.03 -13.54
N GLY A 258 18.26 -9.96 -12.76
CA GLY A 258 18.30 -10.03 -11.31
C GLY A 258 16.92 -9.92 -10.63
N ALA A 259 16.02 -9.12 -11.19
CA ALA A 259 14.71 -8.85 -10.59
C ALA A 259 13.62 -9.86 -11.02
N GLY A 260 13.88 -10.75 -11.99
CA GLY A 260 12.92 -11.77 -12.42
C GLY A 260 11.53 -11.19 -12.70
N ASP A 261 10.51 -11.80 -12.10
CA ASP A 261 9.11 -11.37 -12.25
C ASP A 261 8.82 -9.95 -11.72
N LEU A 262 9.74 -9.34 -10.97
CA LEU A 262 9.65 -7.94 -10.50
C LEU A 262 10.39 -6.94 -11.40
N ALA A 263 11.01 -7.38 -12.50
CA ALA A 263 11.69 -6.47 -13.42
C ALA A 263 10.76 -5.42 -14.06
N PRO A 264 9.50 -5.74 -14.43
CA PRO A 264 8.56 -4.75 -14.93
C PRO A 264 8.30 -3.61 -13.95
N GLU A 265 8.20 -3.90 -12.65
CA GLU A 265 7.98 -2.90 -11.61
C GLU A 265 9.20 -2.01 -11.38
N ALA A 266 10.40 -2.55 -11.51
CA ALA A 266 11.64 -1.79 -11.38
C ALA A 266 11.94 -0.88 -12.59
N LEU A 267 11.48 -1.26 -13.77
CA LEU A 267 11.74 -0.60 -15.05
C LEU A 267 10.53 0.16 -15.60
N GLY A 268 9.33 -0.14 -15.10
CA GLY A 268 8.09 0.52 -15.48
C GLY A 268 8.02 1.95 -14.93
N SER A 269 7.16 2.74 -15.52
CA SER A 269 7.00 4.15 -15.23
C SER A 269 5.53 4.44 -14.88
N ILE A 270 5.29 5.02 -13.70
CA ILE A 270 3.95 5.41 -13.24
C ILE A 270 4.03 6.84 -12.71
N ASN A 271 3.67 7.81 -13.54
CA ASN A 271 3.58 9.22 -13.15
C ASN A 271 2.29 9.49 -12.40
N LEU A 272 2.22 8.98 -11.17
CA LEU A 272 1.02 8.90 -10.36
C LEU A 272 0.64 10.26 -9.73
N ARG A 273 -0.68 10.52 -9.65
CA ARG A 273 -1.27 11.67 -8.94
C ARG A 273 -2.35 11.20 -7.97
N PRO A 274 -2.43 11.78 -6.78
CA PRO A 274 -3.48 11.47 -5.79
C PRO A 274 -4.71 12.36 -5.99
N ALA A 275 -5.29 12.36 -7.21
CA ALA A 275 -6.33 13.31 -7.60
C ALA A 275 -7.56 13.20 -6.70
N ALA A 276 -8.06 12.00 -6.47
CA ALA A 276 -9.25 11.77 -5.64
C ALA A 276 -9.06 12.22 -4.18
N LEU A 277 -7.87 12.04 -3.60
CA LEU A 277 -7.59 12.52 -2.23
C LEU A 277 -7.50 14.06 -2.18
N GLU A 278 -6.86 14.69 -3.18
CA GLU A 278 -6.78 16.16 -3.27
C GLU A 278 -8.16 16.78 -3.49
N ASP A 279 -9.02 16.17 -4.30
CA ASP A 279 -10.40 16.61 -4.57
C ASP A 279 -11.29 16.48 -3.31
N LEU A 280 -11.09 15.46 -2.47
CA LEU A 280 -11.73 15.34 -1.16
C LEU A 280 -11.19 16.34 -0.13
N GLY A 281 -10.14 17.10 -0.48
CA GLY A 281 -9.54 18.11 0.40
C GLY A 281 -8.41 17.60 1.29
N TYR A 282 -7.93 16.36 1.11
CA TYR A 282 -6.75 15.89 1.85
C TYR A 282 -5.51 16.72 1.50
N ARG A 283 -4.71 17.08 2.49
CA ARG A 283 -3.50 17.90 2.34
C ARG A 283 -2.26 17.09 2.68
N PHE A 284 -1.52 16.69 1.66
CA PHE A 284 -0.22 16.02 1.84
C PHE A 284 0.80 16.96 2.50
N GLN A 285 1.49 16.45 3.50
CA GLN A 285 2.55 17.16 4.23
C GLN A 285 3.89 17.05 3.47
N ASP A 286 4.15 15.90 2.82
CA ASP A 286 5.33 15.63 2.00
C ASP A 286 4.95 15.61 0.51
N ARG A 287 5.15 16.73 -0.17
CA ARG A 287 4.69 16.91 -1.55
C ARG A 287 5.74 16.57 -2.60
N THR A 288 7.01 16.47 -2.19
CA THR A 288 8.17 16.26 -3.05
C THR A 288 9.01 15.08 -2.56
N VAL A 289 9.83 14.51 -3.47
CA VAL A 289 10.77 13.44 -3.11
C VAL A 289 11.73 13.83 -2.00
N GLY A 290 12.16 15.09 -1.96
CA GLY A 290 13.06 15.59 -0.91
C GLY A 290 12.41 15.60 0.46
N GLU A 291 11.13 15.97 0.55
CA GLU A 291 10.35 15.93 1.79
C GLU A 291 10.07 14.51 2.24
N VAL A 292 9.60 13.65 1.33
CA VAL A 292 9.36 12.22 1.61
C VAL A 292 10.60 11.52 2.16
N ILE A 293 11.78 11.75 1.55
CA ILE A 293 13.03 11.15 2.03
C ILE A 293 13.42 11.72 3.38
N ARG A 294 13.34 13.04 3.58
CA ARG A 294 13.69 13.69 4.85
C ARG A 294 12.85 13.14 5.98
N THR A 295 11.54 13.09 5.78
CA THR A 295 10.59 12.54 6.77
C THR A 295 10.84 11.05 7.00
N GLY A 296 11.02 10.27 5.94
CA GLY A 296 11.25 8.82 6.05
C GLY A 296 12.57 8.45 6.71
N MET A 297 13.54 9.35 6.78
CA MET A 297 14.85 9.12 7.41
C MET A 297 14.95 9.66 8.84
N ALA A 298 14.02 10.49 9.28
CA ALA A 298 13.93 11.00 10.65
C ALA A 298 13.49 9.90 11.64
#